data_64f5f33e5afc792137bca0d5cc933726
#
_entry.id   64f5f33e5afc792137bca0d5cc933726
#
_cell.length_a   1.000
_cell.length_b   1.000
_cell.length_c   1.000
_cell.angle_alpha   90.00
_cell.angle_beta   90.00
_cell.angle_gamma   90.00
#
_symmetry.space_group_name_H-M   'P 1'
#
loop_
_entity.id
_entity.type
_entity.pdbx_description
1 polymer ?
#
loop_
_entity_poly.entity_id
_entity_poly.type
_entity_poly.pdbx_seq_one_letter_code
_entity_poly.pdbx_strand_id
1 'polypeptide(L)'
;MEFDLNNDGTGVIKKIEKRKNYISRKAPRIRGAGYRGERLEQIIAANINKLFIVGSINEPDFNNKAIDRFIVAGESSHLDIIIVINKTDLDKENIAETWSSLYKEIGYRVILSSIISGNGINEIKTEAKGYKNIFWGHSGVGKSSLLNLIYPGLNLETGEISSFTDKGTHKTVTSIMIKIDPDTYVIDTPGVREIETFGIRKEDLSHYFNEFEFYAVNCRFSTCTHYHEPGCAIIEAVKNEQISEIRYDSYLRMLETIEEDIIY
;
A
#
# COMPACT_ATOMS: atom_id res chain seq x y z
N MET A 1 -0.08 23.74 -5.03
CA MET A 1 0.58 24.25 -6.23
C MET A 1 -0.23 25.41 -6.75
N GLU A 2 0.41 26.58 -6.92
CA GLU A 2 -0.20 27.77 -7.53
C GLU A 2 0.26 27.86 -8.99
N PHE A 3 -0.66 28.14 -9.88
CA PHE A 3 -0.36 28.27 -11.31
C PHE A 3 -1.28 29.29 -11.97
N ASP A 4 -0.78 29.92 -13.01
CA ASP A 4 -1.59 30.78 -13.89
C ASP A 4 -2.05 30.01 -15.12
N LEU A 5 -3.30 30.15 -15.50
CA LEU A 5 -3.84 29.59 -16.73
C LEU A 5 -3.57 30.53 -17.90
N ASN A 6 -3.06 29.98 -18.98
CA ASN A 6 -2.93 30.65 -20.26
C ASN A 6 -4.23 30.54 -21.07
N ASN A 7 -4.40 31.39 -22.09
CA ASN A 7 -5.59 31.39 -22.94
C ASN A 7 -5.74 30.11 -23.80
N ASP A 8 -4.68 29.33 -23.95
CA ASP A 8 -4.64 28.07 -24.71
C ASP A 8 -4.96 26.82 -23.85
N GLY A 9 -5.31 26.98 -22.56
CA GLY A 9 -5.60 25.93 -21.62
C GLY A 9 -4.37 25.32 -20.98
N THR A 10 -3.17 25.78 -21.27
CA THR A 10 -1.94 25.41 -20.54
C THR A 10 -1.79 26.27 -19.29
N GLY A 11 -0.82 25.93 -18.42
CA GLY A 11 -0.57 26.71 -17.21
C GLY A 11 0.92 26.82 -16.88
N VAL A 12 1.30 27.92 -16.24
CA VAL A 12 2.65 28.15 -15.71
C VAL A 12 2.63 27.97 -14.19
N ILE A 13 3.43 27.03 -13.69
CA ILE A 13 3.56 26.81 -12.25
C ILE A 13 4.31 27.98 -11.63
N LYS A 14 3.66 28.70 -10.70
CA LYS A 14 4.29 29.79 -9.93
C LYS A 14 4.92 29.31 -8.65
N LYS A 15 4.28 28.37 -7.96
CA LYS A 15 4.73 27.91 -6.65
C LYS A 15 4.36 26.46 -6.40
N ILE A 16 5.33 25.70 -5.88
CA ILE A 16 5.11 24.34 -5.41
C ILE A 16 5.14 24.39 -3.87
N GLU A 17 4.04 24.01 -3.23
CA GLU A 17 3.94 23.93 -1.78
C GLU A 17 4.75 22.72 -1.24
N LYS A 18 5.21 22.85 0.02
CA LYS A 18 5.87 21.73 0.71
C LYS A 18 4.90 20.55 0.83
N ARG A 19 5.37 19.35 0.50
CA ARG A 19 4.60 18.11 0.70
C ARG A 19 4.39 17.85 2.19
N LYS A 20 3.21 17.41 2.58
CA LYS A 20 2.90 16.95 3.95
C LYS A 20 3.34 15.50 4.13
N ASN A 21 3.03 14.67 3.15
CA ASN A 21 3.45 13.28 3.02
C ASN A 21 3.55 12.91 1.53
N TYR A 22 4.12 11.77 1.25
CA TYR A 22 4.15 11.18 -0.08
C TYR A 22 4.40 9.68 0.00
N ILE A 23 4.01 8.98 -1.03
CA ILE A 23 4.33 7.59 -1.25
C ILE A 23 5.33 7.50 -2.40
N SER A 24 6.38 6.73 -2.19
CA SER A 24 7.42 6.52 -3.19
C SER A 24 7.76 5.04 -3.33
N ARG A 25 8.50 4.74 -4.38
CA ARG A 25 9.08 3.43 -4.63
C ARG A 25 10.48 3.56 -5.18
N LYS A 26 11.23 2.46 -5.15
CA LYS A 26 12.49 2.37 -5.92
C LYS A 26 12.18 2.43 -7.43
N ALA A 27 12.91 3.26 -8.17
CA ALA A 27 12.77 3.29 -9.62
C ALA A 27 13.08 1.91 -10.22
N PRO A 28 12.41 1.50 -11.31
CA PRO A 28 12.71 0.25 -11.99
C PRO A 28 14.19 0.17 -12.41
N ARG A 29 14.80 -1.00 -12.30
CA ARG A 29 16.17 -1.20 -12.79
C ARG A 29 16.21 -0.97 -14.30
N ILE A 30 17.13 -0.12 -14.76
CA ILE A 30 17.36 0.09 -16.19
C ILE A 30 18.10 -1.14 -16.72
N ARG A 31 17.56 -1.80 -17.75
CA ARG A 31 18.22 -2.93 -18.40
C ARG A 31 19.59 -2.48 -18.92
N GLY A 32 20.66 -3.15 -18.47
CA GLY A 32 22.04 -2.84 -18.87
C GLY A 32 22.82 -1.95 -17.91
N ALA A 33 22.19 -1.34 -16.89
CA ALA A 33 22.93 -0.74 -15.78
C ALA A 33 23.47 -1.87 -14.90
N GLY A 34 24.78 -1.88 -14.65
CA GLY A 34 25.42 -2.87 -13.78
C GLY A 34 24.80 -2.85 -12.38
N TYR A 35 25.06 -3.90 -11.59
CA TYR A 35 24.50 -4.16 -10.26
C TYR A 35 24.76 -3.06 -9.20
N ARG A 36 25.49 -2.00 -9.52
CA ARG A 36 25.95 -0.93 -8.63
C ARG A 36 25.29 0.44 -8.84
N GLY A 37 24.17 0.51 -9.58
CA GLY A 37 23.45 1.78 -9.75
C GLY A 37 22.49 2.01 -8.59
N GLU A 38 22.62 3.13 -7.87
CA GLU A 38 21.62 3.61 -6.92
C GLU A 38 20.26 3.68 -7.61
N ARG A 39 19.24 3.05 -7.00
CA ARG A 39 17.88 3.15 -7.48
C ARG A 39 17.28 4.45 -6.95
N LEU A 40 17.03 5.39 -7.85
CA LEU A 40 16.42 6.67 -7.50
C LEU A 40 15.04 6.49 -6.88
N GLU A 41 14.70 7.38 -5.96
CA GLU A 41 13.34 7.50 -5.44
C GLU A 41 12.39 7.98 -6.54
N GLN A 42 11.32 7.24 -6.75
CA GLN A 42 10.21 7.65 -7.61
C GLN A 42 8.97 7.93 -6.78
N ILE A 43 8.62 9.20 -6.65
CA ILE A 43 7.38 9.60 -5.97
C ILE A 43 6.19 9.23 -6.83
N ILE A 44 5.27 8.46 -6.25
CA ILE A 44 4.05 7.97 -6.89
C ILE A 44 2.93 8.99 -6.72
N ALA A 45 2.72 9.45 -5.49
CA ALA A 45 1.71 10.43 -5.14
C ALA A 45 2.09 11.18 -3.86
N ALA A 46 1.56 12.39 -3.69
CA ALA A 46 1.83 13.24 -2.52
C ALA A 46 0.54 13.84 -1.94
N ASN A 47 0.61 14.22 -0.66
CA ASN A 47 -0.50 14.81 0.09
C ASN A 47 -1.74 13.92 0.10
N ILE A 48 -1.53 12.63 0.36
CA ILE A 48 -2.54 11.59 0.44
C ILE A 48 -3.09 11.57 1.87
N ASN A 49 -4.37 11.26 2.04
CA ASN A 49 -4.96 11.06 3.36
C ASN A 49 -5.04 9.58 3.69
N LYS A 50 -5.61 8.77 2.79
CA LYS A 50 -5.92 7.37 3.06
C LYS A 50 -5.34 6.42 2.01
N LEU A 51 -4.86 5.28 2.50
CA LEU A 51 -4.45 4.14 1.70
C LEU A 51 -5.44 3.00 1.89
N PHE A 52 -6.18 2.66 0.84
CA PHE A 52 -7.00 1.46 0.77
C PHE A 52 -6.17 0.32 0.19
N ILE A 53 -5.85 -0.67 1.02
CA ILE A 53 -5.13 -1.87 0.59
C ILE A 53 -6.18 -2.93 0.23
N VAL A 54 -6.30 -3.24 -1.05
CA VAL A 54 -7.30 -4.18 -1.55
C VAL A 54 -6.66 -5.54 -1.83
N GLY A 55 -7.09 -6.54 -1.07
CA GLY A 55 -6.83 -7.95 -1.34
C GLY A 55 -8.11 -8.66 -1.75
N SER A 56 -8.01 -9.84 -2.38
CA SER A 56 -9.14 -10.75 -2.59
C SER A 56 -8.99 -11.97 -1.69
N ILE A 57 -10.12 -12.55 -1.25
CA ILE A 57 -10.05 -13.80 -0.48
C ILE A 57 -9.70 -14.99 -1.38
N ASN A 58 -10.23 -14.97 -2.60
CA ASN A 58 -9.98 -15.96 -3.65
C ASN A 58 -9.89 -15.27 -5.02
N GLU A 59 -9.23 -15.91 -5.99
CA GLU A 59 -9.11 -15.48 -7.39
C GLU A 59 -8.58 -14.03 -7.59
N PRO A 60 -7.33 -13.74 -7.17
CA PRO A 60 -6.32 -14.63 -6.60
C PRO A 60 -6.50 -14.87 -5.09
N ASP A 61 -5.83 -15.90 -4.56
CA ASP A 61 -5.78 -16.20 -3.13
C ASP A 61 -5.28 -15.03 -2.32
N PHE A 62 -5.74 -14.93 -1.06
CA PHE A 62 -5.34 -13.85 -0.16
C PHE A 62 -3.83 -13.91 0.11
N ASN A 63 -3.16 -12.84 -0.21
CA ASN A 63 -1.71 -12.73 -0.06
C ASN A 63 -1.35 -11.75 1.08
N ASN A 64 -1.28 -12.28 2.30
CA ASN A 64 -0.93 -11.51 3.49
C ASN A 64 0.42 -10.80 3.36
N LYS A 65 1.43 -11.46 2.72
CA LYS A 65 2.77 -10.86 2.54
C LYS A 65 2.74 -9.59 1.70
N ALA A 66 1.86 -9.56 0.71
CA ALA A 66 1.65 -8.37 -0.10
C ALA A 66 0.91 -7.28 0.69
N ILE A 67 -0.14 -7.66 1.44
CA ILE A 67 -0.86 -6.72 2.32
C ILE A 67 0.11 -6.11 3.33
N ASP A 68 0.93 -6.92 3.99
CA ASP A 68 1.90 -6.47 4.99
C ASP A 68 2.94 -5.51 4.41
N ARG A 69 3.39 -5.75 3.18
CA ARG A 69 4.29 -4.84 2.47
C ARG A 69 3.63 -3.50 2.15
N PHE A 70 2.35 -3.50 1.78
CA PHE A 70 1.59 -2.28 1.55
C PHE A 70 1.35 -1.52 2.87
N ILE A 71 1.12 -2.23 3.97
CA ILE A 71 1.03 -1.65 5.31
C ILE A 71 2.32 -0.90 5.64
N VAL A 72 3.48 -1.55 5.53
CA VAL A 72 4.78 -0.92 5.79
C VAL A 72 4.99 0.34 4.93
N ALA A 73 4.59 0.32 3.66
CA ALA A 73 4.66 1.50 2.79
C ALA A 73 3.72 2.63 3.24
N GLY A 74 2.53 2.29 3.72
CA GLY A 74 1.57 3.24 4.26
C GLY A 74 2.03 3.87 5.57
N GLU A 75 2.50 3.05 6.52
CA GLU A 75 3.02 3.49 7.82
C GLU A 75 4.24 4.40 7.64
N SER A 76 5.20 4.02 6.80
CA SER A 76 6.38 4.84 6.51
C SER A 76 6.04 6.19 5.86
N SER A 77 4.86 6.29 5.26
CA SER A 77 4.33 7.52 4.64
C SER A 77 3.32 8.25 5.54
N HIS A 78 3.08 7.77 6.77
CA HIS A 78 2.12 8.32 7.73
C HIS A 78 0.70 8.47 7.14
N LEU A 79 0.20 7.41 6.52
CA LEU A 79 -1.14 7.35 5.93
C LEU A 79 -2.12 6.63 6.86
N ASP A 80 -3.38 7.05 6.82
CA ASP A 80 -4.48 6.29 7.41
C ASP A 80 -4.76 5.06 6.53
N ILE A 81 -4.58 3.85 7.09
CA ILE A 81 -4.62 2.59 6.34
C ILE A 81 -5.95 1.88 6.59
N ILE A 82 -6.60 1.50 5.49
CA ILE A 82 -7.81 0.69 5.49
C ILE A 82 -7.56 -0.56 4.62
N ILE A 83 -7.77 -1.74 5.20
CA ILE A 83 -7.63 -3.00 4.50
C ILE A 83 -9.00 -3.42 3.97
N VAL A 84 -9.09 -3.72 2.68
CA VAL A 84 -10.30 -4.21 2.04
C VAL A 84 -10.08 -5.64 1.59
N ILE A 85 -10.79 -6.59 2.19
CA ILE A 85 -10.79 -7.99 1.76
C ILE A 85 -12.00 -8.18 0.83
N ASN A 86 -11.73 -8.19 -0.46
CA ASN A 86 -12.75 -8.24 -1.49
C ASN A 86 -13.07 -9.68 -1.93
N LYS A 87 -14.14 -9.84 -2.71
CA LYS A 87 -14.65 -11.11 -3.23
C LYS A 87 -15.07 -12.10 -2.13
N THR A 88 -15.63 -11.59 -1.04
CA THR A 88 -16.11 -12.45 0.07
C THR A 88 -17.24 -13.39 -0.33
N ASP A 89 -17.89 -13.17 -1.47
CA ASP A 89 -18.82 -14.11 -2.10
C ASP A 89 -18.16 -15.44 -2.52
N LEU A 90 -16.83 -15.46 -2.69
CA LEU A 90 -16.05 -16.66 -3.00
C LEU A 90 -15.53 -17.38 -1.74
N ASP A 91 -15.76 -16.81 -0.56
CA ASP A 91 -15.27 -17.36 0.71
C ASP A 91 -16.21 -18.45 1.25
N LYS A 92 -15.89 -19.70 0.96
CA LYS A 92 -16.67 -20.86 1.39
C LYS A 92 -16.33 -21.35 2.79
N GLU A 93 -15.18 -20.96 3.30
CA GLU A 93 -14.59 -21.48 4.55
C GLU A 93 -14.54 -20.43 5.68
N ASN A 94 -15.11 -19.23 5.46
CA ASN A 94 -15.05 -18.08 6.37
C ASN A 94 -13.60 -17.62 6.72
N ILE A 95 -12.66 -17.82 5.79
CA ILE A 95 -11.25 -17.44 5.96
C ILE A 95 -11.11 -15.91 6.00
N ALA A 96 -11.98 -15.17 5.33
CA ALA A 96 -11.98 -13.71 5.32
C ALA A 96 -12.12 -13.13 6.72
N GLU A 97 -12.93 -13.77 7.58
CA GLU A 97 -13.13 -13.30 8.96
C GLU A 97 -11.88 -13.54 9.82
N THR A 98 -11.15 -14.65 9.59
CA THR A 98 -9.89 -14.94 10.25
C THR A 98 -8.84 -13.86 9.92
N TRP A 99 -8.69 -13.51 8.64
CA TRP A 99 -7.79 -12.44 8.22
C TRP A 99 -8.26 -11.06 8.74
N SER A 100 -9.55 -10.82 8.74
CA SER A 100 -10.13 -9.59 9.28
C SER A 100 -9.80 -9.42 10.76
N SER A 101 -9.96 -10.48 11.54
CA SER A 101 -9.64 -10.48 12.98
C SER A 101 -8.17 -10.20 13.22
N LEU A 102 -7.27 -10.89 12.51
CA LEU A 102 -5.82 -10.69 12.63
C LEU A 102 -5.42 -9.22 12.44
N TYR A 103 -5.91 -8.58 11.38
CA TYR A 103 -5.53 -7.19 11.11
C TYR A 103 -6.25 -6.18 12.02
N LYS A 104 -7.47 -6.47 12.49
CA LYS A 104 -8.17 -5.65 13.48
C LYS A 104 -7.49 -5.67 14.84
N GLU A 105 -6.99 -6.82 15.28
CA GLU A 105 -6.28 -6.99 16.55
C GLU A 105 -5.01 -6.15 16.62
N ILE A 106 -4.33 -5.95 15.48
CA ILE A 106 -3.14 -5.11 15.41
C ILE A 106 -3.44 -3.64 15.03
N GLY A 107 -4.74 -3.24 15.10
CA GLY A 107 -5.16 -1.85 15.05
C GLY A 107 -5.63 -1.34 13.69
N TYR A 108 -5.69 -2.17 12.64
CA TYR A 108 -6.14 -1.71 11.32
C TYR A 108 -7.64 -1.81 11.16
N ARG A 109 -8.22 -0.83 10.44
CA ARG A 109 -9.60 -0.95 9.98
C ARG A 109 -9.66 -1.94 8.82
N VAL A 110 -10.57 -2.92 8.93
CA VAL A 110 -10.77 -3.95 7.90
C VAL A 110 -12.22 -3.92 7.43
N ILE A 111 -12.42 -3.88 6.12
CA ILE A 111 -13.74 -3.94 5.48
C ILE A 111 -13.80 -5.21 4.62
N LEU A 112 -14.76 -6.07 4.92
CA LEU A 112 -15.09 -7.20 4.08
C LEU A 112 -16.02 -6.75 2.96
N SER A 113 -15.69 -7.05 1.70
CA SER A 113 -16.46 -6.56 0.57
C SER A 113 -16.71 -7.62 -0.51
N SER A 114 -17.82 -7.44 -1.20
CA SER A 114 -18.14 -8.18 -2.41
C SER A 114 -18.91 -7.29 -3.37
N ILE A 115 -18.44 -7.21 -4.60
CA ILE A 115 -19.11 -6.49 -5.68
C ILE A 115 -20.42 -7.20 -6.07
N ILE A 116 -20.46 -8.52 -5.95
CA ILE A 116 -21.60 -9.35 -6.33
C ILE A 116 -22.76 -9.18 -5.34
N SER A 117 -22.47 -9.24 -4.03
CA SER A 117 -23.50 -9.08 -2.99
C SER A 117 -23.76 -7.62 -2.59
N GLY A 118 -22.88 -6.70 -2.96
CA GLY A 118 -22.92 -5.30 -2.52
C GLY A 118 -22.43 -5.06 -1.10
N ASN A 119 -21.93 -6.10 -0.41
CA ASN A 119 -21.44 -5.99 0.96
C ASN A 119 -20.21 -5.08 1.03
N GLY A 120 -20.09 -4.26 2.08
CA GLY A 120 -18.95 -3.39 2.35
C GLY A 120 -18.80 -2.17 1.41
N ILE A 121 -19.56 -2.11 0.29
CA ILE A 121 -19.41 -1.05 -0.73
C ILE A 121 -19.70 0.34 -0.17
N ASN A 122 -20.82 0.48 0.56
CA ASN A 122 -21.20 1.76 1.17
C ASN A 122 -20.23 2.18 2.27
N GLU A 123 -19.65 1.22 2.99
CA GLU A 123 -18.66 1.49 4.02
C GLU A 123 -17.38 2.06 3.39
N ILE A 124 -16.85 1.44 2.34
CA ILE A 124 -15.69 1.94 1.59
C ILE A 124 -15.95 3.35 1.06
N LYS A 125 -17.14 3.58 0.48
CA LYS A 125 -17.54 4.90 -0.04
C LYS A 125 -17.56 5.95 1.07
N THR A 126 -18.08 5.62 2.24
CA THR A 126 -18.15 6.51 3.41
C THR A 126 -16.77 6.85 3.93
N GLU A 127 -15.88 5.87 4.04
CA GLU A 127 -14.50 6.06 4.45
C GLU A 127 -13.69 6.91 3.47
N ALA A 128 -13.94 6.80 2.18
CA ALA A 128 -13.22 7.54 1.17
C ALA A 128 -13.69 9.00 1.03
N LYS A 129 -14.90 9.33 1.49
CA LYS A 129 -15.52 10.64 1.29
C LYS A 129 -14.77 11.76 1.99
N GLY A 130 -14.49 12.86 1.26
CA GLY A 130 -13.80 14.04 1.78
C GLY A 130 -12.27 13.90 1.85
N TYR A 131 -11.71 12.84 1.31
CA TYR A 131 -10.28 12.53 1.38
C TYR A 131 -9.65 12.31 0.02
N LYS A 132 -8.32 12.42 0.00
CA LYS A 132 -7.47 11.99 -1.13
C LYS A 132 -7.04 10.56 -0.88
N ASN A 133 -7.60 9.65 -1.64
CA ASN A 133 -7.50 8.21 -1.44
C ASN A 133 -6.63 7.58 -2.52
N ILE A 134 -5.76 6.67 -2.12
CA ILE A 134 -5.04 5.78 -3.02
C ILE A 134 -5.53 4.35 -2.80
N PHE A 135 -5.77 3.60 -3.88
CA PHE A 135 -6.20 2.21 -3.82
C PHE A 135 -5.10 1.32 -4.35
N TRP A 136 -4.52 0.50 -3.47
CA TRP A 136 -3.45 -0.42 -3.80
C TRP A 136 -3.88 -1.88 -3.65
N GLY A 137 -3.24 -2.75 -4.39
CA GLY A 137 -3.47 -4.19 -4.37
C GLY A 137 -3.01 -4.82 -5.67
N HIS A 138 -2.81 -6.12 -5.67
CA HIS A 138 -2.39 -6.88 -6.85
C HIS A 138 -3.40 -6.82 -8.00
N SER A 139 -2.94 -7.26 -9.19
CA SER A 139 -3.84 -7.47 -10.32
C SER A 139 -4.88 -8.53 -9.98
N GLY A 140 -6.09 -8.37 -10.47
CA GLY A 140 -7.17 -9.34 -10.30
C GLY A 140 -7.94 -9.28 -8.97
N VAL A 141 -7.50 -8.51 -7.96
CA VAL A 141 -8.22 -8.39 -6.67
C VAL A 141 -9.53 -7.60 -6.75
N GLY A 142 -9.82 -7.00 -7.91
CA GLY A 142 -11.09 -6.31 -8.16
C GLY A 142 -11.10 -4.80 -7.90
N LYS A 143 -9.94 -4.11 -7.80
CA LYS A 143 -9.86 -2.65 -7.55
C LYS A 143 -10.69 -1.82 -8.52
N SER A 144 -10.46 -1.98 -9.83
CA SER A 144 -11.16 -1.20 -10.87
C SER A 144 -12.67 -1.45 -10.84
N SER A 145 -13.07 -2.70 -10.67
CA SER A 145 -14.49 -3.06 -10.57
C SER A 145 -15.13 -2.48 -9.31
N LEU A 146 -14.42 -2.50 -8.17
CA LEU A 146 -14.83 -1.91 -6.92
C LEU A 146 -15.01 -0.39 -7.07
N LEU A 147 -14.02 0.29 -7.62
CA LEU A 147 -14.05 1.74 -7.84
C LEU A 147 -15.14 2.16 -8.82
N ASN A 148 -15.37 1.41 -9.90
CA ASN A 148 -16.45 1.67 -10.84
C ASN A 148 -17.84 1.48 -10.19
N LEU A 149 -17.98 0.54 -9.26
CA LEU A 149 -19.23 0.36 -8.52
C LEU A 149 -19.48 1.50 -7.54
N ILE A 150 -18.46 1.93 -6.81
CA ILE A 150 -18.55 3.05 -5.85
C ILE A 150 -18.76 4.37 -6.58
N TYR A 151 -18.08 4.57 -7.72
CA TYR A 151 -18.05 5.79 -8.51
C TYR A 151 -18.26 5.49 -10.00
N PRO A 152 -19.50 5.28 -10.45
CA PRO A 152 -19.81 4.86 -11.82
C PRO A 152 -19.27 5.78 -12.93
N GLY A 153 -18.97 7.03 -12.59
CA GLY A 153 -18.38 8.00 -13.54
C GLY A 153 -16.88 7.79 -13.84
N LEU A 154 -16.19 6.91 -13.10
CA LEU A 154 -14.75 6.69 -13.31
C LEU A 154 -14.45 5.92 -14.61
N ASN A 155 -15.30 4.98 -14.98
CA ASN A 155 -15.15 4.13 -16.18
C ASN A 155 -13.74 3.51 -16.32
N LEU A 156 -13.18 3.02 -15.22
CA LEU A 156 -11.87 2.35 -15.22
C LEU A 156 -11.96 1.04 -15.99
N GLU A 157 -10.96 0.75 -16.81
CA GLU A 157 -10.88 -0.55 -17.51
C GLU A 157 -10.77 -1.70 -16.50
N THR A 158 -11.65 -2.70 -16.65
CA THR A 158 -11.65 -3.91 -15.83
C THR A 158 -11.01 -5.05 -16.62
N GLY A 159 -9.96 -5.68 -16.07
CA GLY A 159 -9.28 -6.81 -16.70
C GLY A 159 -7.79 -6.84 -16.38
N GLU A 160 -7.07 -7.85 -16.92
CA GLU A 160 -5.64 -8.05 -16.67
C GLU A 160 -4.72 -6.95 -17.25
N ILE A 161 -5.26 -6.06 -18.05
CA ILE A 161 -4.53 -5.01 -18.73
C ILE A 161 -5.15 -3.66 -18.37
N SER A 162 -4.67 -3.03 -17.31
CA SER A 162 -4.82 -1.58 -17.17
C SER A 162 -3.87 -0.90 -18.19
N SER A 163 -4.24 -0.95 -19.46
CA SER A 163 -3.55 -0.28 -20.54
C SER A 163 -4.31 0.96 -20.94
N PHE A 164 -4.19 2.01 -20.14
CA PHE A 164 -4.45 3.34 -20.65
C PHE A 164 -3.21 3.78 -21.45
N THR A 165 -2.98 3.17 -22.59
CA THR A 165 -2.31 3.74 -23.79
C THR A 165 -1.99 2.62 -24.76
N ASP A 166 -2.84 2.44 -25.73
CA ASP A 166 -2.42 1.94 -27.04
C ASP A 166 -1.68 3.11 -27.73
N LYS A 167 -0.36 3.03 -27.76
CA LYS A 167 0.55 3.47 -28.81
C LYS A 167 1.99 3.49 -28.30
N GLY A 168 2.74 2.53 -28.77
CA GLY A 168 4.19 2.42 -28.91
C GLY A 168 5.13 3.35 -28.10
N THR A 169 6.14 2.73 -27.47
CA THR A 169 7.36 3.32 -26.88
C THR A 169 7.19 4.01 -25.50
N HIS A 170 7.80 3.38 -24.50
CA HIS A 170 8.00 3.85 -23.12
C HIS A 170 6.72 3.98 -22.29
N LYS A 171 6.36 2.90 -21.55
CA LYS A 171 5.35 2.94 -20.49
C LYS A 171 5.82 3.86 -19.36
N THR A 172 5.52 5.14 -19.48
CA THR A 172 5.61 6.06 -18.35
C THR A 172 4.44 5.74 -17.43
N VAL A 173 4.71 5.11 -16.29
CA VAL A 173 3.69 4.87 -15.25
C VAL A 173 3.40 6.19 -14.58
N THR A 174 2.40 6.89 -15.08
CA THR A 174 1.94 8.17 -14.52
C THR A 174 0.75 7.90 -13.61
N SER A 175 0.84 8.30 -12.34
CA SER A 175 -0.30 8.29 -11.43
C SER A 175 -1.28 9.39 -11.83
N ILE A 176 -2.57 9.08 -11.87
CA ILE A 176 -3.62 10.01 -12.21
C ILE A 176 -4.49 10.27 -10.99
N MET A 177 -4.66 11.53 -10.61
CA MET A 177 -5.60 11.94 -9.58
C MET A 177 -6.93 12.33 -10.21
N ILE A 178 -7.98 11.59 -9.88
CA ILE A 178 -9.33 11.80 -10.40
C ILE A 178 -10.16 12.43 -9.29
N LYS A 179 -10.78 13.58 -9.63
CA LYS A 179 -11.71 14.25 -8.72
C LYS A 179 -13.09 13.60 -8.84
N ILE A 180 -13.64 13.15 -7.72
CA ILE A 180 -14.95 12.49 -7.64
C ILE A 180 -16.03 13.50 -7.30
N ASP A 181 -15.80 14.28 -6.26
CA ASP A 181 -16.65 15.34 -5.79
C ASP A 181 -15.77 16.52 -5.29
N PRO A 182 -16.31 17.62 -4.75
CA PRO A 182 -15.50 18.79 -4.37
C PRO A 182 -14.29 18.45 -3.49
N ASP A 183 -14.41 17.46 -2.59
CA ASP A 183 -13.40 17.17 -1.57
C ASP A 183 -12.87 15.73 -1.63
N THR A 184 -13.43 14.86 -2.49
CA THR A 184 -13.03 13.47 -2.64
C THR A 184 -12.21 13.25 -3.91
N TYR A 185 -11.06 12.63 -3.76
CA TYR A 185 -10.18 12.28 -4.86
C TYR A 185 -9.76 10.81 -4.77
N VAL A 186 -9.65 10.18 -5.92
CA VAL A 186 -9.08 8.83 -6.08
C VAL A 186 -7.81 8.94 -6.92
N ILE A 187 -6.75 8.35 -6.43
CA ILE A 187 -5.47 8.29 -7.13
C ILE A 187 -5.33 6.89 -7.69
N ASP A 188 -5.36 6.80 -9.01
CA ASP A 188 -5.06 5.56 -9.72
C ASP A 188 -3.56 5.48 -10.01
N THR A 189 -2.98 4.34 -9.68
CA THR A 189 -1.55 4.07 -9.84
C THR A 189 -1.35 2.86 -10.74
N PRO A 190 -1.56 2.98 -12.05
CA PRO A 190 -1.39 1.88 -12.97
C PRO A 190 0.04 1.34 -12.92
N GLY A 191 0.19 0.01 -12.85
CA GLY A 191 1.49 -0.65 -12.88
C GLY A 191 2.28 -0.68 -11.57
N VAL A 192 1.71 -0.25 -10.45
CA VAL A 192 2.31 -0.46 -9.11
C VAL A 192 1.97 -1.88 -8.64
N ARG A 193 2.57 -2.87 -9.30
CA ARG A 193 2.37 -4.30 -8.98
C ARG A 193 3.28 -4.77 -7.85
N GLU A 194 4.44 -4.17 -7.74
CA GLU A 194 5.45 -4.47 -6.73
C GLU A 194 5.89 -3.15 -6.10
N ILE A 195 5.72 -3.05 -4.79
CA ILE A 195 6.25 -1.92 -4.03
C ILE A 195 7.51 -2.40 -3.34
N GLU A 196 8.63 -2.00 -3.91
CA GLU A 196 9.87 -1.93 -3.16
C GLU A 196 9.88 -0.56 -2.49
N THR A 197 9.65 -0.53 -1.20
CA THR A 197 9.68 0.69 -0.40
C THR A 197 11.06 1.34 -0.52
N PHE A 198 11.08 2.64 -0.77
CA PHE A 198 12.32 3.42 -0.80
C PHE A 198 12.62 3.97 0.60
N GLY A 199 13.90 3.95 0.99
CA GLY A 199 14.37 4.62 2.20
C GLY A 199 14.05 3.92 3.53
N ILE A 200 13.49 2.71 3.52
CA ILE A 200 13.31 1.91 4.74
C ILE A 200 14.60 1.12 4.97
N ARG A 201 15.25 1.37 6.12
CA ARG A 201 16.43 0.63 6.56
C ARG A 201 16.00 -0.59 7.39
N LYS A 202 16.89 -1.56 7.54
CA LYS A 202 16.63 -2.78 8.32
C LYS A 202 16.29 -2.45 9.78
N GLU A 203 17.01 -1.48 10.35
CA GLU A 203 16.79 -1.03 11.73
C GLU A 203 15.43 -0.36 11.94
N ASP A 204 14.89 0.27 10.88
CA ASP A 204 13.64 1.01 10.97
C ASP A 204 12.41 0.12 10.68
N LEU A 205 12.60 -1.06 10.06
CA LEU A 205 11.48 -1.90 9.61
C LEU A 205 10.52 -2.29 10.73
N SER A 206 11.05 -2.60 11.92
CA SER A 206 10.25 -3.01 13.06
C SER A 206 9.27 -1.93 13.55
N HIS A 207 9.59 -0.65 13.33
CA HIS A 207 8.72 0.46 13.70
C HIS A 207 7.43 0.54 12.87
N TYR A 208 7.36 -0.16 11.74
CA TYR A 208 6.18 -0.21 10.86
C TYR A 208 5.33 -1.46 11.08
N PHE A 209 5.63 -2.22 12.16
CA PHE A 209 4.83 -3.31 12.66
C PHE A 209 4.24 -2.90 14.01
N ASN A 210 3.02 -2.36 14.01
CA ASN A 210 2.39 -1.76 15.20
C ASN A 210 2.39 -2.69 16.41
N GLU A 211 2.19 -3.98 16.17
CA GLU A 211 2.19 -5.01 17.20
C GLU A 211 3.55 -5.22 17.86
N PHE A 212 4.64 -4.74 17.27
CA PHE A 212 5.99 -4.88 17.84
C PHE A 212 6.29 -3.79 18.86
N GLU A 213 5.66 -2.62 18.78
CA GLU A 213 5.97 -1.44 19.60
C GLU A 213 5.96 -1.76 21.10
N PHE A 214 4.91 -2.47 21.56
CA PHE A 214 4.75 -2.82 22.97
C PHE A 214 5.87 -3.73 23.52
N TYR A 215 6.40 -4.62 22.69
CA TYR A 215 7.41 -5.61 23.09
C TYR A 215 8.83 -5.11 22.85
N ALA A 216 9.08 -4.34 21.80
CA ALA A 216 10.40 -3.91 21.36
C ALA A 216 11.19 -3.17 22.45
N VAL A 217 10.48 -2.40 23.31
CA VAL A 217 11.08 -1.67 24.45
C VAL A 217 11.75 -2.59 25.48
N ASN A 218 11.41 -3.87 25.50
CA ASN A 218 11.96 -4.86 26.41
C ASN A 218 13.10 -5.69 25.78
N CYS A 219 13.51 -5.39 24.55
CA CYS A 219 14.64 -6.06 23.93
C CYS A 219 15.95 -5.72 24.65
N ARG A 220 16.84 -6.72 24.74
CA ARG A 220 18.16 -6.53 25.37
C ARG A 220 19.02 -5.48 24.66
N PHE A 221 18.87 -5.34 23.36
CA PHE A 221 19.66 -4.42 22.53
C PHE A 221 18.75 -3.34 21.93
N SER A 222 19.18 -2.10 21.98
CA SER A 222 18.44 -0.95 21.41
C SER A 222 18.35 -0.97 19.89
N THR A 223 19.28 -1.66 19.22
CA THR A 223 19.34 -1.82 17.75
C THR A 223 18.96 -3.25 17.33
N CYS A 224 18.06 -3.88 18.09
CA CYS A 224 17.63 -5.24 17.81
C CYS A 224 16.89 -5.30 16.47
N THR A 225 17.32 -6.20 15.58
CA THR A 225 16.62 -6.44 14.31
C THR A 225 15.55 -7.52 14.44
N HIS A 226 15.37 -8.07 15.65
CA HIS A 226 14.38 -9.10 15.98
C HIS A 226 14.47 -10.38 15.11
N TYR A 227 15.66 -10.68 14.60
CA TYR A 227 15.91 -11.82 13.73
C TYR A 227 16.47 -13.01 14.50
N HIS A 228 17.57 -12.81 15.23
CA HIS A 228 18.27 -13.90 15.95
C HIS A 228 18.93 -13.45 17.25
N GLU A 229 18.70 -12.21 17.67
CA GLU A 229 19.40 -11.65 18.83
C GLU A 229 18.95 -12.33 20.13
N PRO A 230 19.90 -12.70 21.00
CA PRO A 230 19.58 -13.29 22.28
C PRO A 230 18.91 -12.26 23.20
N GLY A 231 17.81 -12.65 23.85
CA GLY A 231 17.02 -11.74 24.70
C GLY A 231 16.15 -10.75 23.90
N CYS A 232 15.77 -11.13 22.69
CA CYS A 232 14.80 -10.38 21.90
C CYS A 232 13.38 -10.64 22.40
N ALA A 233 12.71 -9.58 22.89
CA ALA A 233 11.35 -9.68 23.42
C ALA A 233 10.30 -9.96 22.33
N ILE A 234 10.54 -9.56 21.08
CA ILE A 234 9.65 -9.87 19.93
C ILE A 234 9.66 -11.37 19.67
N ILE A 235 10.85 -12.01 19.58
CA ILE A 235 10.97 -13.47 19.37
C ILE A 235 10.27 -14.23 20.51
N GLU A 236 10.39 -13.74 21.75
CA GLU A 236 9.70 -14.30 22.91
C GLU A 236 8.18 -14.18 22.79
N ALA A 237 7.70 -12.99 22.40
CA ALA A 237 6.27 -12.73 22.20
C ALA A 237 5.67 -13.60 21.08
N VAL A 238 6.41 -13.86 20.00
CA VAL A 238 5.99 -14.80 18.94
C VAL A 238 5.88 -16.22 19.48
N LYS A 239 6.88 -16.70 20.25
CA LYS A 239 6.86 -18.04 20.88
C LYS A 239 5.69 -18.22 21.84
N ASN A 240 5.28 -17.15 22.50
CA ASN A 240 4.17 -17.13 23.44
C ASN A 240 2.82 -16.80 22.77
N GLU A 241 2.74 -16.82 21.44
CA GLU A 241 1.54 -16.54 20.65
C GLU A 241 0.93 -15.14 20.88
N GLN A 242 1.72 -14.20 21.43
CA GLN A 242 1.32 -12.83 21.67
C GLN A 242 1.49 -11.95 20.41
N ILE A 243 2.36 -12.37 19.49
CA ILE A 243 2.50 -11.82 18.14
C ILE A 243 2.27 -12.96 17.16
N SER A 244 1.47 -12.71 16.15
CA SER A 244 1.18 -13.70 15.10
C SER A 244 2.45 -14.15 14.37
N GLU A 245 2.69 -15.46 14.31
CA GLU A 245 3.79 -16.06 13.55
C GLU A 245 3.71 -15.67 12.05
N ILE A 246 2.49 -15.59 11.50
CA ILE A 246 2.26 -15.21 10.11
C ILE A 246 2.78 -13.78 9.84
N ARG A 247 2.53 -12.87 10.77
CA ARG A 247 3.01 -11.48 10.67
C ARG A 247 4.51 -11.41 10.85
N TYR A 248 5.05 -12.17 11.79
CA TYR A 248 6.49 -12.25 12.01
C TYR A 248 7.23 -12.87 10.80
N ASP A 249 6.68 -13.90 10.14
CA ASP A 249 7.22 -14.43 8.86
C ASP A 249 7.24 -13.34 7.77
N SER A 250 6.19 -12.54 7.68
CA SER A 250 6.16 -11.39 6.74
C SER A 250 7.25 -10.37 7.05
N TYR A 251 7.47 -10.07 8.33
CA TYR A 251 8.55 -9.19 8.79
C TYR A 251 9.92 -9.73 8.38
N LEU A 252 10.23 -10.99 8.68
CA LEU A 252 11.52 -11.59 8.36
C LEU A 252 11.81 -11.59 6.85
N ARG A 253 10.80 -11.92 6.03
CA ARG A 253 10.94 -11.87 4.57
C ARG A 253 11.19 -10.46 4.04
N MET A 254 10.58 -9.44 4.64
CA MET A 254 10.87 -8.07 4.28
C MET A 254 12.27 -7.66 4.70
N LEU A 255 12.70 -8.02 5.91
CA LEU A 255 14.03 -7.74 6.43
C LEU A 255 15.14 -8.30 5.53
N GLU A 256 14.95 -9.53 5.00
CA GLU A 256 15.89 -10.16 4.06
C GLU A 256 15.97 -9.44 2.71
N THR A 257 14.86 -8.82 2.27
CA THR A 257 14.77 -8.17 0.95
C THR A 257 15.18 -6.70 0.97
N ILE A 258 15.31 -6.09 2.14
CA ILE A 258 15.82 -4.72 2.25
C ILE A 258 17.28 -4.72 1.83
N GLU A 259 17.55 -4.18 0.64
CA GLU A 259 18.90 -3.83 0.21
C GLU A 259 19.35 -2.63 1.07
N GLU A 260 20.51 -2.73 1.68
CA GLU A 260 21.14 -1.57 2.30
C GLU A 260 21.46 -0.59 1.17
N ASP A 261 20.63 0.43 1.04
CA ASP A 261 20.94 1.59 0.21
C ASP A 261 22.13 2.28 0.89
N ILE A 262 23.34 2.04 0.41
CA ILE A 262 24.53 2.70 0.89
C ILE A 262 24.37 4.17 0.48
N ILE A 263 23.91 4.98 1.42
CA ILE A 263 23.94 6.44 1.30
C ILE A 263 25.36 6.84 1.66
N TYR A 264 26.15 7.26 0.69
CA TYR A 264 27.44 7.91 0.89
C TYR A 264 27.24 9.40 1.21
#